data_cda0ed40457fdf6f14f3de52b98695a0
#
_entry.id   cda0ed40457fdf6f14f3de52b98695a0
#
_cell.length_a   1.000
_cell.length_b   1.000
_cell.length_c   1.000
_cell.angle_alpha   90.00
_cell.angle_beta   90.00
_cell.angle_gamma   90.00
#
_symmetry.space_group_name_H-M   'P 1'
#
loop_
_entity.id
_entity.type
_entity.pdbx_description
1 polymer ?
#
loop_
_entity_poly.entity_id
_entity_poly.type
_entity_poly.pdbx_seq_one_letter_code
_entity_poly.pdbx_strand_id
1 'polypeptide(L)'
;MQQLRTLTPGLGLAMTIAAGGAFFTTLPAAAADGFTLKDKPKIAMLYFGPKNDGGWTQAFDEARVKIEKEIGQKIQFVENVPEDASAIKPAAEKFIQRGANIVIGTAFGYSDSFKDLAAKYPDVAFLNGSGTTNGSNLESFYGRTYESQYLCGMAAGAASKTGKLGFVAANPFGVVNWTINAFALGAQKMNPNATVNVIYTGAWNDPVKERAAAAALIDQGADVIGQHVDSPTPQIVAQERGVYGTGHHRDLRQFAPKATLCSSVWVWDRFLTPELKKIIAGGWKPAQYGAFIEMKDGGTDIAGFGPAVPKDKAALITAERDAIMKGKQIYAGPLADRDGKERVAKGAVLSDADLWKMDWFVKGVVTQK
;
A
#
# COMPACT_ATOMS: atom_id res chain seq x y z
N MET A 1 13.86 12.48 -81.37
CA MET A 1 14.81 13.44 -81.93
C MET A 1 15.84 13.72 -80.84
N GLN A 2 17.00 13.13 -81.00
CA GLN A 2 18.31 13.80 -81.29
C GLN A 2 18.78 14.62 -80.09
N GLN A 3 19.94 14.52 -79.55
CA GLN A 3 21.26 13.88 -79.78
C GLN A 3 22.12 14.40 -78.58
N LEU A 4 22.86 13.59 -77.91
CA LEU A 4 24.29 13.30 -78.04
C LEU A 4 25.26 14.50 -77.95
N ARG A 5 26.17 14.50 -77.01
CA ARG A 5 27.64 14.25 -77.07
C ARG A 5 28.36 14.93 -75.90
N THR A 6 28.99 14.16 -75.03
CA THR A 6 30.41 13.80 -74.85
C THR A 6 31.39 14.95 -74.72
N LEU A 7 32.18 14.95 -73.65
CA LEU A 7 33.62 14.64 -73.60
C LEU A 7 34.27 14.97 -72.26
N THR A 8 34.96 14.02 -71.69
CA THR A 8 36.09 14.11 -70.71
C THR A 8 37.36 14.60 -71.43
N PRO A 9 38.53 14.95 -70.84
CA PRO A 9 39.13 14.43 -69.65
C PRO A 9 39.98 15.46 -68.84
N GLY A 10 40.57 15.02 -67.69
CA GLY A 10 41.88 15.51 -67.32
C GLY A 10 42.18 15.62 -65.80
N LEU A 11 42.86 14.67 -65.36
CA LEU A 11 43.88 14.60 -64.30
C LEU A 11 44.25 15.84 -63.46
N GLY A 12 44.33 15.64 -62.14
CA GLY A 12 45.06 16.49 -61.19
C GLY A 12 45.00 15.96 -59.78
N LEU A 13 45.93 15.08 -59.47
CA LEU A 13 46.19 14.52 -58.15
C LEU A 13 46.89 15.57 -57.27
N ALA A 14 46.29 15.98 -56.14
CA ALA A 14 46.99 16.65 -55.06
C ALA A 14 46.45 16.16 -53.72
N MET A 15 47.24 15.32 -53.06
CA MET A 15 47.01 14.81 -51.75
C MET A 15 47.42 15.86 -50.73
N THR A 16 46.47 16.45 -49.98
CA THR A 16 46.72 17.26 -48.77
C THR A 16 46.13 16.54 -47.59
N ILE A 17 46.97 16.01 -46.75
CA ILE A 17 46.62 15.43 -45.46
C ILE A 17 46.31 16.60 -44.54
N ALA A 18 45.01 16.84 -44.25
CA ALA A 18 44.60 17.72 -43.18
C ALA A 18 44.28 16.84 -41.96
N ALA A 19 45.10 16.98 -40.89
CA ALA A 19 44.83 16.45 -39.59
C ALA A 19 43.58 17.09 -39.00
N GLY A 20 42.42 16.43 -39.16
CA GLY A 20 41.20 16.82 -38.56
C GLY A 20 41.12 16.36 -37.10
N GLY A 21 41.37 17.26 -36.15
CA GLY A 21 41.09 17.05 -34.78
C GLY A 21 39.59 16.82 -34.62
N ALA A 22 39.22 15.62 -34.16
CA ALA A 22 37.84 15.32 -33.78
C ALA A 22 37.49 16.13 -32.49
N PHE A 23 36.83 17.23 -32.70
CA PHE A 23 36.11 17.89 -31.60
C PHE A 23 34.95 16.96 -31.22
N PHE A 24 35.12 16.17 -30.18
CA PHE A 24 34.00 15.57 -29.45
C PHE A 24 33.25 16.71 -28.78
N THR A 25 32.24 17.26 -29.47
CA THR A 25 31.20 18.03 -28.84
C THR A 25 30.42 17.06 -27.95
N THR A 26 30.70 17.07 -26.66
CA THR A 26 29.80 16.50 -25.65
C THR A 26 28.49 17.26 -25.78
N LEU A 27 27.50 16.66 -26.45
CA LEU A 27 26.13 17.12 -26.34
C LEU A 27 25.82 17.17 -24.84
N PRO A 28 25.27 18.29 -24.32
CA PRO A 28 24.80 18.29 -22.95
C PRO A 28 23.78 17.15 -22.84
N ALA A 29 23.97 16.25 -21.88
CA ALA A 29 22.96 15.26 -21.55
C ALA A 29 21.67 16.05 -21.35
N ALA A 30 20.64 15.77 -22.14
CA ALA A 30 19.33 16.35 -21.93
C ALA A 30 19.00 16.14 -20.45
N ALA A 31 18.75 17.22 -19.73
CA ALA A 31 18.36 17.15 -18.33
C ALA A 31 17.20 16.17 -18.26
N ALA A 32 17.33 15.10 -17.48
CA ALA A 32 16.29 14.12 -17.32
C ALA A 32 15.04 14.89 -16.85
N ASP A 33 13.98 14.84 -17.68
CA ASP A 33 12.72 15.51 -17.37
C ASP A 33 12.08 14.80 -16.16
N GLY A 34 12.31 15.31 -14.94
CA GLY A 34 11.89 14.72 -13.66
C GLY A 34 12.82 15.13 -12.50
N PHE A 35 12.44 14.73 -11.30
CA PHE A 35 13.19 15.02 -10.09
C PHE A 35 14.53 14.27 -10.09
N THR A 36 15.61 14.97 -9.72
CA THR A 36 16.97 14.40 -9.63
C THR A 36 17.65 14.92 -8.37
N LEU A 37 18.24 14.01 -7.61
CA LEU A 37 19.02 14.36 -6.42
C LEU A 37 20.27 15.17 -6.81
N LYS A 38 20.59 16.21 -6.04
CA LYS A 38 21.81 17.01 -6.21
C LYS A 38 23.04 16.36 -5.56
N ASP A 39 22.81 15.58 -4.49
CA ASP A 39 23.84 14.96 -3.66
C ASP A 39 23.64 13.47 -3.55
N LYS A 40 24.62 12.77 -2.93
CA LYS A 40 24.51 11.34 -2.61
C LYS A 40 23.23 11.07 -1.80
N PRO A 41 22.51 9.98 -2.07
CA PRO A 41 21.28 9.67 -1.39
C PRO A 41 21.48 9.52 0.11
N LYS A 42 20.65 10.19 0.89
CA LYS A 42 20.49 9.99 2.34
C LYS A 42 19.00 9.90 2.65
N ILE A 43 18.59 8.75 3.18
CA ILE A 43 17.18 8.42 3.37
C ILE A 43 16.83 8.49 4.85
N ALA A 44 15.67 9.09 5.15
CA ALA A 44 15.09 9.12 6.48
C ALA A 44 13.62 8.69 6.46
N MET A 45 13.17 8.03 7.53
CA MET A 45 11.78 7.64 7.76
C MET A 45 11.22 8.28 9.02
N LEU A 46 9.99 8.77 8.94
CA LEU A 46 9.21 9.26 10.08
C LEU A 46 8.11 8.23 10.37
N TYR A 47 8.20 7.57 11.51
CA TYR A 47 7.23 6.58 11.96
C TYR A 47 6.16 7.23 12.84
N PHE A 48 4.90 6.93 12.54
CA PHE A 48 3.76 7.36 13.34
C PHE A 48 3.80 6.78 14.77
N GLY A 49 4.05 5.49 14.89
CA GLY A 49 4.11 4.77 16.14
C GLY A 49 5.50 4.20 16.46
N PRO A 50 5.60 3.37 17.49
CA PRO A 50 6.82 2.62 17.79
C PRO A 50 7.03 1.51 16.75
N LYS A 51 8.28 1.25 16.37
CA LYS A 51 8.66 0.24 15.36
C LYS A 51 8.29 -1.20 15.71
N ASN A 52 7.83 -1.45 16.94
CA ASN A 52 7.40 -2.74 17.45
C ASN A 52 5.94 -2.73 17.89
N ASP A 53 5.09 -1.93 17.25
CA ASP A 53 3.65 -1.81 17.55
C ASP A 53 2.85 -3.11 17.28
N GLY A 54 3.45 -4.07 16.63
CA GLY A 54 2.80 -5.32 16.22
C GLY A 54 1.98 -5.20 14.92
N GLY A 55 1.92 -4.03 14.31
CA GLY A 55 1.08 -3.75 13.14
C GLY A 55 1.70 -2.82 12.10
N TRP A 56 1.10 -1.65 11.96
CA TRP A 56 1.41 -0.69 10.89
C TRP A 56 2.87 -0.24 10.84
N THR A 57 3.37 0.31 11.93
CA THR A 57 4.74 0.84 11.99
C THR A 57 5.77 -0.26 11.87
N GLN A 58 5.51 -1.41 12.51
CA GLN A 58 6.41 -2.56 12.42
C GLN A 58 6.49 -3.10 10.99
N ALA A 59 5.42 -3.07 10.21
CA ALA A 59 5.46 -3.46 8.80
C ALA A 59 6.39 -2.55 7.98
N PHE A 60 6.42 -1.24 8.27
CA PHE A 60 7.39 -0.32 7.65
C PHE A 60 8.82 -0.58 8.11
N ASP A 61 9.04 -0.89 9.40
CA ASP A 61 10.39 -1.17 9.90
C ASP A 61 10.95 -2.47 9.31
N GLU A 62 10.13 -3.50 9.18
CA GLU A 62 10.52 -4.75 8.51
C GLU A 62 10.88 -4.51 7.03
N ALA A 63 10.10 -3.67 6.33
CA ALA A 63 10.42 -3.27 4.96
C ALA A 63 11.71 -2.45 4.90
N ARG A 64 11.92 -1.49 5.82
CA ARG A 64 13.16 -0.70 5.92
C ARG A 64 14.40 -1.60 5.99
N VAL A 65 14.36 -2.62 6.84
CA VAL A 65 15.49 -3.57 7.00
C VAL A 65 15.81 -4.30 5.69
N LYS A 66 14.79 -4.71 4.95
CA LYS A 66 14.96 -5.35 3.63
C LYS A 66 15.50 -4.36 2.60
N ILE A 67 14.94 -3.15 2.54
CA ILE A 67 15.35 -2.07 1.64
C ILE A 67 16.83 -1.72 1.89
N GLU A 68 17.24 -1.53 3.15
CA GLU A 68 18.64 -1.27 3.50
C GLU A 68 19.60 -2.32 2.95
N LYS A 69 19.21 -3.59 3.01
CA LYS A 69 19.99 -4.70 2.46
C LYS A 69 20.11 -4.65 0.94
N GLU A 70 19.00 -4.30 0.25
CA GLU A 70 18.96 -4.25 -1.21
C GLU A 70 19.66 -3.04 -1.82
N ILE A 71 19.55 -1.87 -1.18
CA ILE A 71 20.18 -0.63 -1.67
C ILE A 71 21.60 -0.45 -1.11
N GLY A 72 22.02 -1.28 -0.15
CA GLY A 72 23.37 -1.20 0.46
C GLY A 72 23.57 0.03 1.34
N GLN A 73 22.49 0.65 1.86
CA GLN A 73 22.56 1.89 2.62
C GLN A 73 21.63 1.86 3.83
N LYS A 74 22.07 2.43 4.95
CA LYS A 74 21.23 2.61 6.14
C LYS A 74 20.22 3.73 5.95
N ILE A 75 19.01 3.49 6.46
CA ILE A 75 17.91 4.45 6.49
C ILE A 75 17.75 4.94 7.92
N GLN A 76 17.90 6.24 8.14
CA GLN A 76 17.66 6.86 9.44
C GLN A 76 16.16 6.85 9.74
N PHE A 77 15.76 6.82 11.00
CA PHE A 77 14.36 6.92 11.36
C PHE A 77 14.14 7.60 12.70
N VAL A 78 12.93 8.06 12.93
CA VAL A 78 12.42 8.54 14.21
C VAL A 78 11.04 7.92 14.44
N GLU A 79 10.78 7.51 15.69
CA GLU A 79 9.53 6.87 16.12
C GLU A 79 8.62 7.86 16.82
N ASN A 80 7.32 7.52 16.90
CA ASN A 80 6.31 8.26 17.66
C ASN A 80 6.17 9.74 17.21
N VAL A 81 6.16 9.97 15.90
CA VAL A 81 5.83 11.28 15.34
C VAL A 81 4.31 11.33 15.15
N PRO A 82 3.56 12.05 16.00
CA PRO A 82 2.10 12.11 15.87
C PRO A 82 1.68 12.87 14.61
N GLU A 83 0.42 12.69 14.20
CA GLU A 83 -0.19 13.34 13.03
C GLU A 83 -0.49 14.83 13.28
N ASP A 84 0.51 15.59 13.74
CA ASP A 84 0.46 17.00 14.04
C ASP A 84 1.60 17.74 13.32
N ALA A 85 1.30 18.82 12.63
CA ALA A 85 2.27 19.62 11.88
C ALA A 85 3.42 20.13 12.77
N SER A 86 3.15 20.43 14.05
CA SER A 86 4.16 20.88 15.02
C SER A 86 5.18 19.80 15.39
N ALA A 87 4.84 18.52 15.17
CA ALA A 87 5.75 17.38 15.36
C ALA A 87 6.38 16.94 14.05
N ILE A 88 5.58 16.83 12.96
CA ILE A 88 6.02 16.30 11.67
C ILE A 88 7.09 17.18 11.04
N LYS A 89 6.82 18.50 10.91
CA LYS A 89 7.73 19.42 10.21
C LYS A 89 9.11 19.48 10.87
N PRO A 90 9.25 19.72 12.19
CA PRO A 90 10.57 19.71 12.84
C PRO A 90 11.29 18.37 12.76
N ALA A 91 10.58 17.25 12.83
CA ALA A 91 11.18 15.92 12.71
C ALA A 91 11.79 15.69 11.32
N ALA A 92 11.07 16.04 10.25
CA ALA A 92 11.57 15.98 8.89
C ALA A 92 12.74 16.95 8.66
N GLU A 93 12.59 18.21 9.08
CA GLU A 93 13.61 19.25 8.91
C GLU A 93 14.92 18.92 9.61
N LYS A 94 14.86 18.28 10.78
CA LYS A 94 16.06 17.80 11.49
C LYS A 94 16.86 16.80 10.66
N PHE A 95 16.21 15.92 9.89
CA PHE A 95 16.91 15.00 8.99
C PHE A 95 17.43 15.72 7.75
N ILE A 96 16.65 16.64 7.16
CA ILE A 96 17.06 17.44 6.00
C ILE A 96 18.29 18.30 6.33
N GLN A 97 18.31 18.96 7.49
CA GLN A 97 19.48 19.72 7.98
C GLN A 97 20.73 18.87 8.18
N ARG A 98 20.57 17.55 8.40
CA ARG A 98 21.66 16.58 8.48
C ARG A 98 22.01 15.96 7.12
N GLY A 99 21.42 16.50 6.04
CA GLY A 99 21.67 16.12 4.66
C GLY A 99 20.78 15.02 4.12
N ALA A 100 19.68 14.65 4.78
CA ALA A 100 18.68 13.76 4.17
C ALA A 100 18.03 14.45 2.96
N ASN A 101 18.01 13.77 1.82
CA ASN A 101 17.44 14.26 0.58
C ASN A 101 16.35 13.32 0.01
N ILE A 102 16.00 12.27 0.79
CA ILE A 102 14.82 11.43 0.60
C ILE A 102 14.16 11.25 1.97
N VAL A 103 12.90 11.68 2.11
CA VAL A 103 12.15 11.59 3.37
C VAL A 103 10.87 10.79 3.14
N ILE A 104 10.69 9.75 3.94
CA ILE A 104 9.53 8.85 3.87
C ILE A 104 8.69 9.03 5.12
N GLY A 105 7.42 9.43 4.96
CA GLY A 105 6.42 9.47 6.01
C GLY A 105 5.58 8.19 6.02
N THR A 106 5.05 7.84 7.16
CA THR A 106 4.28 6.61 7.32
C THR A 106 2.90 6.84 7.94
N ALA A 107 2.25 7.98 7.64
CA ALA A 107 0.93 8.23 8.21
C ALA A 107 0.02 9.05 7.29
N PHE A 108 -1.28 8.78 7.39
CA PHE A 108 -2.35 9.47 6.64
C PHE A 108 -2.33 10.98 6.93
N GLY A 109 -2.29 11.36 8.20
CA GLY A 109 -2.31 12.76 8.64
C GLY A 109 -1.02 13.55 8.35
N TYR A 110 -0.01 12.93 7.72
CA TYR A 110 1.20 13.66 7.29
C TYR A 110 1.00 14.45 5.99
N SER A 111 -0.10 14.24 5.27
CA SER A 111 -0.34 14.72 3.91
C SER A 111 -0.08 16.21 3.72
N ASP A 112 -0.70 17.08 4.51
CA ASP A 112 -0.55 18.54 4.38
C ASP A 112 0.86 19.00 4.78
N SER A 113 1.42 18.42 5.84
CA SER A 113 2.78 18.72 6.28
C SER A 113 3.82 18.35 5.22
N PHE A 114 3.65 17.19 4.56
CA PHE A 114 4.55 16.75 3.48
C PHE A 114 4.39 17.60 2.22
N LYS A 115 3.18 18.07 1.91
CA LYS A 115 2.95 19.05 0.84
C LYS A 115 3.71 20.34 1.08
N ASP A 116 3.62 20.88 2.31
CA ASP A 116 4.33 22.10 2.68
C ASP A 116 5.85 21.92 2.67
N LEU A 117 6.33 20.77 3.17
CA LEU A 117 7.76 20.43 3.16
C LEU A 117 8.28 20.24 1.74
N ALA A 118 7.53 19.58 0.86
CA ALA A 118 7.91 19.40 -0.54
C ALA A 118 8.04 20.75 -1.28
N ALA A 119 7.12 21.68 -1.02
CA ALA A 119 7.21 23.03 -1.57
C ALA A 119 8.40 23.83 -1.02
N LYS A 120 8.71 23.66 0.27
CA LYS A 120 9.84 24.34 0.95
C LYS A 120 11.20 23.78 0.54
N TYR A 121 11.29 22.48 0.28
CA TYR A 121 12.51 21.75 -0.04
C TYR A 121 12.43 21.08 -1.42
N PRO A 122 12.49 21.85 -2.53
CA PRO A 122 12.31 21.30 -3.88
C PRO A 122 13.40 20.31 -4.31
N ASP A 123 14.52 20.27 -3.62
CA ASP A 123 15.65 19.37 -3.87
C ASP A 123 15.61 18.10 -3.01
N VAL A 124 14.53 17.87 -2.26
CA VAL A 124 14.30 16.69 -1.43
C VAL A 124 13.12 15.90 -2.00
N ALA A 125 13.29 14.60 -2.18
CA ALA A 125 12.19 13.69 -2.54
C ALA A 125 11.39 13.31 -1.30
N PHE A 126 10.07 13.34 -1.42
CA PHE A 126 9.15 12.96 -0.36
C PHE A 126 8.28 11.79 -0.81
N LEU A 127 8.15 10.77 0.03
CA LEU A 127 7.23 9.64 -0.13
C LEU A 127 6.35 9.59 1.13
N ASN A 128 5.02 9.45 0.99
CA ASN A 128 4.14 9.36 2.14
C ASN A 128 3.19 8.16 2.06
N GLY A 129 3.41 7.16 2.90
CA GLY A 129 2.52 6.01 3.06
C GLY A 129 1.16 6.44 3.58
N SER A 130 0.09 6.01 2.91
CA SER A 130 -1.32 6.43 3.11
C SER A 130 -1.60 7.93 2.93
N GLY A 131 -0.67 8.71 2.36
CA GLY A 131 -0.89 10.12 2.06
C GLY A 131 -1.92 10.35 0.95
N THR A 132 -2.36 11.61 0.83
CA THR A 132 -3.35 12.05 -0.16
C THR A 132 -2.87 13.25 -0.98
N THR A 133 -1.66 13.73 -0.75
CA THR A 133 -1.07 14.89 -1.44
C THR A 133 0.11 14.46 -2.31
N ASN A 134 0.21 15.05 -3.51
CA ASN A 134 1.24 14.72 -4.49
C ASN A 134 1.80 16.00 -5.13
N GLY A 135 3.00 15.91 -5.72
CA GLY A 135 3.68 17.05 -6.35
C GLY A 135 4.89 16.61 -7.18
N SER A 136 5.68 17.57 -7.68
CA SER A 136 6.85 17.28 -8.52
C SER A 136 7.97 16.51 -7.82
N ASN A 137 8.01 16.55 -6.49
CA ASN A 137 8.97 15.88 -5.61
C ASN A 137 8.29 15.18 -4.42
N LEU A 138 6.98 14.93 -4.51
CA LEU A 138 6.18 14.25 -3.50
C LEU A 138 5.25 13.22 -4.15
N GLU A 139 5.33 11.97 -3.68
CA GLU A 139 4.40 10.90 -4.03
C GLU A 139 3.80 10.28 -2.77
N SER A 140 2.49 10.30 -2.68
CA SER A 140 1.76 9.49 -1.72
C SER A 140 1.55 8.08 -2.29
N PHE A 141 1.61 7.07 -1.42
CA PHE A 141 1.41 5.68 -1.84
C PHE A 141 0.54 4.91 -0.84
N TYR A 142 -0.24 3.96 -1.36
CA TYR A 142 -1.05 3.05 -0.55
C TYR A 142 -1.33 1.75 -1.31
N GLY A 143 -1.38 0.63 -0.61
CA GLY A 143 -1.73 -0.65 -1.20
C GLY A 143 -3.24 -0.87 -1.24
N ARG A 144 -3.73 -1.62 -2.23
CA ARG A 144 -5.15 -2.02 -2.34
C ARG A 144 -5.48 -3.11 -1.33
N THR A 145 -5.58 -2.73 -0.04
CA THR A 145 -5.85 -3.67 1.07
C THR A 145 -7.10 -4.49 0.90
N TYR A 146 -8.07 -4.00 0.15
CA TYR A 146 -9.28 -4.75 -0.15
C TYR A 146 -8.99 -6.08 -0.89
N GLU A 147 -7.91 -6.17 -1.67
CA GLU A 147 -7.54 -7.40 -2.37
C GLU A 147 -7.14 -8.51 -1.39
N SER A 148 -6.24 -8.22 -0.45
CA SER A 148 -5.82 -9.16 0.59
C SER A 148 -6.90 -9.41 1.64
N GLN A 149 -7.68 -8.39 1.99
CA GLN A 149 -8.78 -8.55 2.94
C GLN A 149 -9.94 -9.38 2.39
N TYR A 150 -10.17 -9.35 1.08
CA TYR A 150 -11.11 -10.27 0.44
C TYR A 150 -10.68 -11.73 0.65
N LEU A 151 -9.39 -12.03 0.48
CA LEU A 151 -8.83 -13.36 0.71
C LEU A 151 -8.90 -13.77 2.20
N CYS A 152 -8.64 -12.83 3.11
CA CYS A 152 -8.84 -13.05 4.55
C CYS A 152 -10.32 -13.29 4.88
N GLY A 153 -11.24 -12.58 4.22
CA GLY A 153 -12.68 -12.82 4.30
C GLY A 153 -13.05 -14.23 3.85
N MET A 154 -12.45 -14.72 2.76
CA MET A 154 -12.66 -16.11 2.33
C MET A 154 -12.21 -17.11 3.42
N ALA A 155 -11.06 -16.89 4.06
CA ALA A 155 -10.61 -17.72 5.16
C ALA A 155 -11.58 -17.69 6.35
N ALA A 156 -12.09 -16.50 6.68
CA ALA A 156 -13.09 -16.29 7.74
C ALA A 156 -14.40 -17.02 7.44
N GLY A 157 -14.96 -16.85 6.24
CA GLY A 157 -16.19 -17.51 5.82
C GLY A 157 -16.09 -19.03 5.75
N ALA A 158 -14.89 -19.54 5.38
CA ALA A 158 -14.63 -20.98 5.35
C ALA A 158 -14.52 -21.61 6.75
N ALA A 159 -14.04 -20.87 7.74
CA ALA A 159 -13.82 -21.35 9.10
C ALA A 159 -15.02 -21.10 10.04
N SER A 160 -15.84 -20.11 9.74
CA SER A 160 -17.01 -19.76 10.55
C SER A 160 -18.07 -20.87 10.54
N LYS A 161 -18.54 -21.24 11.72
CA LYS A 161 -19.65 -22.18 11.94
C LYS A 161 -20.99 -21.47 12.09
N THR A 162 -20.97 -20.26 12.66
CA THR A 162 -22.19 -19.48 12.93
C THR A 162 -22.62 -18.62 11.72
N GLY A 163 -21.70 -18.34 10.80
CA GLY A 163 -21.88 -17.35 9.75
C GLY A 163 -21.90 -15.90 10.26
N LYS A 164 -21.68 -15.69 11.57
CA LYS A 164 -21.60 -14.36 12.20
C LYS A 164 -20.13 -14.00 12.38
N LEU A 165 -19.67 -13.00 11.67
CA LEU A 165 -18.31 -12.49 11.75
C LEU A 165 -18.33 -11.13 12.46
N GLY A 166 -17.26 -10.84 13.19
CA GLY A 166 -17.01 -9.52 13.76
C GLY A 166 -15.90 -8.80 12.99
N PHE A 167 -15.91 -7.48 12.97
CA PHE A 167 -14.82 -6.68 12.41
C PHE A 167 -14.52 -5.48 13.32
N VAL A 168 -13.29 -5.44 13.85
CA VAL A 168 -12.81 -4.30 14.65
C VAL A 168 -12.18 -3.30 13.69
N ALA A 169 -12.76 -2.12 13.59
CA ALA A 169 -12.38 -1.06 12.66
C ALA A 169 -11.89 0.19 13.37
N ALA A 170 -10.98 0.95 12.78
CA ALA A 170 -10.48 2.20 13.34
C ALA A 170 -11.50 3.34 13.18
N ASN A 171 -11.60 3.91 12.00
CA ASN A 171 -12.44 5.06 11.69
C ASN A 171 -13.29 4.78 10.42
N PRO A 172 -14.46 5.41 10.27
CA PRO A 172 -15.34 5.19 9.11
C PRO A 172 -14.86 5.95 7.86
N PHE A 173 -13.60 5.76 7.48
CA PHE A 173 -13.04 6.32 6.26
C PHE A 173 -13.17 5.35 5.08
N GLY A 174 -13.11 5.86 3.85
CA GLY A 174 -13.21 5.04 2.64
C GLY A 174 -12.25 3.86 2.65
N VAL A 175 -11.00 4.06 3.08
CA VAL A 175 -9.96 3.01 3.20
C VAL A 175 -10.33 1.86 4.15
N VAL A 176 -11.09 2.16 5.18
CA VAL A 176 -11.58 1.16 6.15
C VAL A 176 -12.84 0.50 5.62
N ASN A 177 -13.75 1.28 5.02
CA ASN A 177 -15.02 0.78 4.49
C ASN A 177 -14.81 -0.20 3.32
N TRP A 178 -13.88 0.10 2.39
CA TRP A 178 -13.59 -0.88 1.33
C TRP A 178 -12.99 -2.18 1.89
N THR A 179 -12.18 -2.08 2.96
CA THR A 179 -11.60 -3.25 3.62
C THR A 179 -12.68 -4.13 4.23
N ILE A 180 -13.65 -3.53 4.93
CA ILE A 180 -14.81 -4.23 5.51
C ILE A 180 -15.65 -4.88 4.41
N ASN A 181 -15.95 -4.14 3.34
CA ASN A 181 -16.74 -4.65 2.22
C ASN A 181 -16.06 -5.83 1.52
N ALA A 182 -14.76 -5.73 1.26
CA ALA A 182 -14.00 -6.81 0.65
C ALA A 182 -13.95 -8.06 1.53
N PHE A 183 -13.74 -7.87 2.84
CA PHE A 183 -13.80 -8.96 3.81
C PHE A 183 -15.18 -9.65 3.79
N ALA A 184 -16.26 -8.88 3.78
CA ALA A 184 -17.63 -9.43 3.70
C ALA A 184 -17.87 -10.19 2.39
N LEU A 185 -17.47 -9.62 1.24
CA LEU A 185 -17.57 -10.29 -0.07
C LEU A 185 -16.78 -11.60 -0.11
N GLY A 186 -15.57 -11.60 0.45
CA GLY A 186 -14.75 -12.81 0.58
C GLY A 186 -15.41 -13.85 1.46
N ALA A 187 -15.96 -13.46 2.61
CA ALA A 187 -16.66 -14.36 3.50
C ALA A 187 -17.90 -14.98 2.83
N GLN A 188 -18.68 -14.15 2.13
CA GLN A 188 -19.87 -14.59 1.40
C GLN A 188 -19.55 -15.49 0.19
N LYS A 189 -18.37 -15.39 -0.39
CA LYS A 189 -17.87 -16.30 -1.42
C LYS A 189 -17.79 -17.73 -0.89
N MET A 190 -17.44 -17.91 0.39
CA MET A 190 -17.29 -19.23 1.03
C MET A 190 -18.54 -19.63 1.81
N ASN A 191 -19.28 -18.68 2.37
CA ASN A 191 -20.52 -18.86 3.09
C ASN A 191 -21.52 -17.76 2.67
N PRO A 192 -22.41 -18.01 1.71
CA PRO A 192 -23.30 -16.97 1.16
C PRO A 192 -24.19 -16.25 2.19
N ASN A 193 -24.40 -16.85 3.36
CA ASN A 193 -25.20 -16.28 4.45
C ASN A 193 -24.37 -15.57 5.51
N ALA A 194 -23.05 -15.41 5.29
CA ALA A 194 -22.19 -14.73 6.24
C ALA A 194 -22.58 -13.27 6.42
N THR A 195 -22.57 -12.82 7.69
CA THR A 195 -22.78 -11.42 8.09
C THR A 195 -21.55 -10.91 8.82
N VAL A 196 -21.29 -9.61 8.73
CA VAL A 196 -20.15 -8.95 9.36
C VAL A 196 -20.65 -7.81 10.24
N ASN A 197 -20.57 -7.96 11.54
CA ASN A 197 -20.86 -6.91 12.51
C ASN A 197 -19.60 -6.08 12.74
N VAL A 198 -19.72 -4.75 12.66
CA VAL A 198 -18.58 -3.84 12.72
C VAL A 198 -18.68 -2.95 13.97
N ILE A 199 -17.59 -2.85 14.72
CA ILE A 199 -17.43 -1.85 15.78
C ILE A 199 -16.23 -0.97 15.46
N TYR A 200 -16.45 0.36 15.43
CA TYR A 200 -15.40 1.35 15.25
C TYR A 200 -14.84 1.78 16.61
N THR A 201 -13.51 1.77 16.74
CA THR A 201 -12.79 2.21 17.96
C THR A 201 -12.60 3.73 18.00
N GLY A 202 -12.66 4.41 16.85
CA GLY A 202 -12.36 5.83 16.72
C GLY A 202 -10.87 6.15 16.79
N ALA A 203 -9.99 5.16 16.69
CA ALA A 203 -8.53 5.32 16.72
C ALA A 203 -7.84 4.25 15.87
N TRP A 204 -6.68 4.59 15.30
CA TRP A 204 -5.86 3.62 14.57
C TRP A 204 -5.24 2.59 15.51
N ASN A 205 -4.78 3.02 16.68
CA ASN A 205 -4.14 2.18 17.69
C ASN A 205 -4.66 2.55 19.08
N ASP A 206 -5.54 1.71 19.64
CA ASP A 206 -6.05 1.81 21.01
C ASP A 206 -6.36 0.38 21.52
N PRO A 207 -5.36 -0.33 22.06
CA PRO A 207 -5.52 -1.70 22.50
C PRO A 207 -6.66 -1.92 23.52
N VAL A 208 -7.00 -0.90 24.30
CA VAL A 208 -8.11 -0.99 25.28
C VAL A 208 -9.45 -1.02 24.56
N LYS A 209 -9.70 -0.10 23.63
CA LYS A 209 -10.93 -0.07 22.84
C LYS A 209 -11.01 -1.25 21.88
N GLU A 210 -9.89 -1.66 21.29
CA GLU A 210 -9.83 -2.83 20.39
C GLU A 210 -10.21 -4.11 21.12
N ARG A 211 -9.71 -4.31 22.36
CA ARG A 211 -10.08 -5.43 23.23
C ARG A 211 -11.57 -5.43 23.54
N ALA A 212 -12.11 -4.28 23.94
CA ALA A 212 -13.53 -4.14 24.25
C ALA A 212 -14.41 -4.42 23.02
N ALA A 213 -14.04 -3.90 21.85
CA ALA A 213 -14.75 -4.12 20.60
C ALA A 213 -14.74 -5.60 20.17
N ALA A 214 -13.57 -6.26 20.22
CA ALA A 214 -13.45 -7.68 19.89
C ALA A 214 -14.28 -8.55 20.85
N ALA A 215 -14.21 -8.30 22.15
CA ALA A 215 -15.00 -9.01 23.14
C ALA A 215 -16.51 -8.84 22.91
N ALA A 216 -16.97 -7.60 22.68
CA ALA A 216 -18.38 -7.32 22.41
C ALA A 216 -18.90 -8.02 21.14
N LEU A 217 -18.10 -8.08 20.07
CA LEU A 217 -18.45 -8.81 18.84
C LEU A 217 -18.58 -10.33 19.10
N ILE A 218 -17.68 -10.89 19.89
CA ILE A 218 -17.71 -12.31 20.28
C ILE A 218 -18.95 -12.59 21.15
N ASP A 219 -19.26 -11.72 22.11
CA ASP A 219 -20.45 -11.85 22.96
C ASP A 219 -21.77 -11.74 22.15
N GLN A 220 -21.75 -11.06 21.00
CA GLN A 220 -22.85 -11.04 20.04
C GLN A 220 -22.91 -12.28 19.13
N GLY A 221 -22.01 -13.23 19.33
CA GLY A 221 -22.00 -14.53 18.64
C GLY A 221 -21.08 -14.59 17.41
N ALA A 222 -20.18 -13.64 17.23
CA ALA A 222 -19.15 -13.75 16.20
C ALA A 222 -18.15 -14.85 16.57
N ASP A 223 -17.86 -15.75 15.64
CA ASP A 223 -16.89 -16.84 15.81
C ASP A 223 -15.60 -16.64 14.98
N VAL A 224 -15.53 -15.54 14.23
CA VAL A 224 -14.30 -15.05 13.57
C VAL A 224 -14.23 -13.53 13.67
N ILE A 225 -13.06 -12.98 14.03
CA ILE A 225 -12.82 -11.54 14.17
C ILE A 225 -11.83 -11.05 13.13
N GLY A 226 -12.30 -10.23 12.19
CA GLY A 226 -11.46 -9.43 11.29
C GLY A 226 -11.06 -8.11 11.92
N GLN A 227 -10.06 -7.43 11.35
CA GLN A 227 -9.62 -6.13 11.86
C GLN A 227 -9.07 -5.20 10.76
N HIS A 228 -9.20 -3.88 11.02
CA HIS A 228 -8.43 -2.81 10.42
C HIS A 228 -8.11 -1.77 11.50
N VAL A 229 -7.24 -2.17 12.38
CA VAL A 229 -6.60 -1.40 13.46
C VAL A 229 -5.13 -1.81 13.53
N ASP A 230 -4.28 -0.98 14.16
CA ASP A 230 -2.82 -1.11 14.05
C ASP A 230 -2.21 -2.11 15.05
N SER A 231 -2.94 -2.58 16.05
CA SER A 231 -2.41 -3.52 17.04
C SER A 231 -2.87 -4.96 16.82
N PRO A 232 -2.17 -5.97 17.36
CA PRO A 232 -2.58 -7.36 17.30
C PRO A 232 -3.71 -7.72 18.29
N THR A 233 -4.20 -6.76 19.07
CA THR A 233 -5.13 -7.00 20.19
C THR A 233 -6.39 -7.76 19.81
N PRO A 234 -7.11 -7.47 18.69
CA PRO A 234 -8.30 -8.23 18.33
C PRO A 234 -8.02 -9.73 18.14
N GLN A 235 -6.85 -10.09 17.58
CA GLN A 235 -6.47 -11.49 17.37
C GLN A 235 -6.08 -12.17 18.68
N ILE A 236 -5.45 -11.45 19.60
CA ILE A 236 -5.14 -11.94 20.95
C ILE A 236 -6.43 -12.26 21.69
N VAL A 237 -7.42 -11.37 21.65
CA VAL A 237 -8.76 -11.58 22.25
C VAL A 237 -9.48 -12.75 21.61
N ALA A 238 -9.44 -12.88 20.29
CA ALA A 238 -10.03 -14.03 19.58
C ALA A 238 -9.44 -15.35 20.11
N GLN A 239 -8.12 -15.41 20.27
CA GLN A 239 -7.45 -16.60 20.81
C GLN A 239 -7.81 -16.86 22.28
N GLU A 240 -7.82 -15.85 23.13
CA GLU A 240 -8.22 -15.96 24.54
C GLU A 240 -9.64 -16.47 24.70
N ARG A 241 -10.54 -16.08 23.80
CA ARG A 241 -11.96 -16.44 23.78
C ARG A 241 -12.27 -17.72 23.00
N GLY A 242 -11.25 -18.38 22.43
CA GLY A 242 -11.41 -19.65 21.70
C GLY A 242 -12.14 -19.54 20.36
N VAL A 243 -12.15 -18.35 19.75
CA VAL A 243 -12.65 -18.09 18.40
C VAL A 243 -11.50 -17.81 17.43
N TYR A 244 -11.80 -17.74 16.15
CA TYR A 244 -10.79 -17.47 15.12
C TYR A 244 -10.71 -15.98 14.77
N GLY A 245 -9.70 -15.64 13.95
CA GLY A 245 -9.60 -14.31 13.43
C GLY A 245 -8.70 -14.18 12.21
N THR A 246 -8.71 -12.99 11.60
CA THR A 246 -7.84 -12.62 10.49
C THR A 246 -7.09 -11.35 10.83
N GLY A 247 -5.76 -11.38 10.63
CA GLY A 247 -4.88 -10.28 10.97
C GLY A 247 -4.82 -9.20 9.89
N HIS A 248 -4.24 -8.05 10.26
CA HIS A 248 -3.97 -6.93 9.39
C HIS A 248 -2.57 -6.39 9.59
N HIS A 249 -2.00 -5.73 8.57
CA HIS A 249 -0.67 -5.13 8.48
C HIS A 249 0.48 -6.11 8.33
N ARG A 250 0.51 -7.19 9.13
CA ARG A 250 1.57 -8.19 9.15
C ARG A 250 1.04 -9.57 9.57
N ASP A 251 1.90 -10.58 9.56
CA ASP A 251 1.53 -11.93 10.02
C ASP A 251 1.29 -11.96 11.53
N LEU A 252 0.04 -12.03 11.94
CA LEU A 252 -0.35 -12.02 13.35
C LEU A 252 -0.32 -13.41 14.02
N ARG A 253 0.07 -14.47 13.29
CA ARG A 253 0.25 -15.81 13.90
C ARG A 253 1.30 -15.82 15.02
N GLN A 254 2.24 -14.88 15.02
CA GLN A 254 3.20 -14.74 16.11
C GLN A 254 2.55 -14.28 17.44
N PHE A 255 1.40 -13.60 17.41
CA PHE A 255 0.67 -13.14 18.56
C PHE A 255 -0.49 -14.06 18.94
N ALA A 256 -1.14 -14.66 17.94
CA ALA A 256 -2.31 -15.51 18.11
C ALA A 256 -2.22 -16.76 17.20
N PRO A 257 -1.25 -17.66 17.43
CA PRO A 257 -0.96 -18.78 16.53
C PRO A 257 -2.11 -19.77 16.35
N LYS A 258 -3.01 -19.88 17.33
CA LYS A 258 -4.16 -20.81 17.29
C LYS A 258 -5.40 -20.19 16.67
N ALA A 259 -5.53 -18.86 16.76
CA ALA A 259 -6.71 -18.15 16.27
C ALA A 259 -6.56 -17.61 14.87
N THR A 260 -5.36 -17.15 14.47
CA THR A 260 -5.15 -16.47 13.21
C THR A 260 -5.28 -17.43 12.03
N LEU A 261 -6.31 -17.23 11.22
CA LEU A 261 -6.56 -18.00 9.99
C LEU A 261 -5.64 -17.55 8.85
N CYS A 262 -5.50 -16.25 8.69
CA CYS A 262 -4.78 -15.58 7.63
C CYS A 262 -4.52 -14.14 8.08
N SER A 263 -3.54 -13.47 7.50
CA SER A 263 -3.34 -12.03 7.71
C SER A 263 -3.15 -11.32 6.38
N SER A 264 -3.84 -10.20 6.19
CA SER A 264 -3.53 -9.21 5.17
C SER A 264 -2.23 -8.51 5.56
N VAL A 265 -1.24 -8.51 4.69
CA VAL A 265 0.10 -8.00 5.00
C VAL A 265 0.55 -6.94 4.01
N TRP A 266 1.26 -5.95 4.50
CA TRP A 266 1.99 -5.02 3.67
C TRP A 266 3.30 -5.66 3.19
N VAL A 267 3.66 -5.37 1.96
CA VAL A 267 4.93 -5.79 1.36
C VAL A 267 5.66 -4.56 0.80
N TRP A 268 5.76 -3.52 1.64
CA TRP A 268 6.27 -2.20 1.30
C TRP A 268 7.64 -2.20 0.63
N ASP A 269 8.49 -3.18 0.94
CA ASP A 269 9.78 -3.36 0.30
C ASP A 269 9.66 -3.61 -1.21
N ARG A 270 8.60 -4.28 -1.67
CA ARG A 270 8.37 -4.55 -3.10
C ARG A 270 8.04 -3.29 -3.91
N PHE A 271 7.40 -2.31 -3.28
CA PHE A 271 7.11 -1.02 -3.90
C PHE A 271 8.24 0.00 -3.65
N LEU A 272 8.64 0.19 -2.40
CA LEU A 272 9.59 1.24 -2.03
C LEU A 272 10.99 1.01 -2.60
N THR A 273 11.47 -0.24 -2.69
CA THR A 273 12.83 -0.49 -3.22
C THR A 273 12.99 -0.04 -4.67
N PRO A 274 12.13 -0.45 -5.63
CA PRO A 274 12.23 0.05 -7.00
C PRO A 274 11.99 1.57 -7.09
N GLU A 275 11.11 2.14 -6.26
CA GLU A 275 10.84 3.56 -6.26
C GLU A 275 12.04 4.37 -5.78
N LEU A 276 12.66 3.96 -4.70
CA LEU A 276 13.92 4.55 -4.22
C LEU A 276 15.05 4.42 -5.25
N LYS A 277 15.17 3.28 -5.94
CA LYS A 277 16.16 3.11 -7.02
C LYS A 277 15.93 4.10 -8.16
N LYS A 278 14.68 4.41 -8.55
CA LYS A 278 14.36 5.44 -9.54
C LYS A 278 14.77 6.84 -9.06
N ILE A 279 14.47 7.19 -7.81
CA ILE A 279 14.87 8.47 -7.22
C ILE A 279 16.39 8.61 -7.23
N ILE A 280 17.10 7.57 -6.83
CA ILE A 280 18.58 7.53 -6.78
C ILE A 280 19.20 7.62 -8.18
N ALA A 281 18.59 7.00 -9.18
CA ALA A 281 19.07 7.04 -10.57
C ALA A 281 18.86 8.42 -11.25
N GLY A 282 17.96 9.25 -10.73
CA GLY A 282 17.58 10.55 -11.30
C GLY A 282 16.46 10.46 -12.34
N GLY A 283 15.80 11.60 -12.60
CA GLY A 283 14.67 11.65 -13.53
C GLY A 283 13.38 11.03 -12.98
N TRP A 284 13.25 10.93 -11.65
CA TRP A 284 12.05 10.40 -11.02
C TRP A 284 10.82 11.26 -11.31
N LYS A 285 9.75 10.60 -11.71
CA LYS A 285 8.44 11.22 -11.96
C LYS A 285 7.43 10.64 -10.99
N PRO A 286 7.08 11.37 -9.93
CA PRO A 286 6.01 10.97 -9.02
C PRO A 286 4.70 10.74 -9.78
N ALA A 287 3.94 9.74 -9.39
CA ALA A 287 2.61 9.53 -9.94
C ALA A 287 1.71 10.73 -9.60
N GLN A 288 1.05 11.32 -10.60
CA GLN A 288 0.28 12.56 -10.46
C GLN A 288 -0.78 12.49 -9.35
N TYR A 289 -1.39 11.32 -9.17
CA TYR A 289 -2.43 11.07 -8.16
C TYR A 289 -1.95 10.15 -7.02
N GLY A 290 -0.62 9.95 -6.94
CA GLY A 290 -0.02 8.98 -6.04
C GLY A 290 -0.11 7.54 -6.55
N ALA A 291 0.60 6.63 -5.88
CA ALA A 291 0.63 5.22 -6.21
C ALA A 291 -0.44 4.45 -5.39
N PHE A 292 -1.51 4.03 -6.04
CA PHE A 292 -2.51 3.12 -5.45
C PHE A 292 -2.25 1.70 -5.96
N ILE A 293 -1.44 0.96 -5.18
CA ILE A 293 -0.67 -0.20 -5.60
C ILE A 293 -1.49 -1.48 -5.50
N GLU A 294 -1.66 -2.19 -6.61
CA GLU A 294 -2.30 -3.51 -6.64
C GLU A 294 -1.42 -4.59 -5.97
N MET A 295 -2.01 -5.70 -5.57
CA MET A 295 -1.30 -6.85 -5.01
C MET A 295 -0.20 -7.35 -5.95
N LYS A 296 -0.47 -7.40 -7.27
CA LYS A 296 0.51 -7.83 -8.27
C LYS A 296 1.75 -6.93 -8.34
N ASP A 297 1.59 -5.66 -7.97
CA ASP A 297 2.65 -4.64 -8.01
C ASP A 297 3.32 -4.44 -6.63
N GLY A 298 2.96 -5.25 -5.64
CA GLY A 298 3.60 -5.26 -4.33
C GLY A 298 2.98 -4.30 -3.30
N GLY A 299 1.70 -3.93 -3.44
CA GLY A 299 1.02 -3.10 -2.45
C GLY A 299 0.67 -3.87 -1.18
N THR A 300 0.18 -5.10 -1.35
CA THR A 300 -0.29 -5.96 -0.27
C THR A 300 -0.18 -7.42 -0.67
N ASP A 301 -0.29 -8.32 0.30
CA ASP A 301 -0.38 -9.77 0.08
C ASP A 301 -1.11 -10.43 1.27
N ILE A 302 -1.19 -11.75 1.29
CA ILE A 302 -1.60 -12.51 2.46
C ILE A 302 -0.40 -13.27 3.03
N ALA A 303 -0.31 -13.36 4.36
CA ALA A 303 0.55 -14.32 5.02
C ALA A 303 -0.01 -15.74 4.87
N GLY A 304 0.83 -16.72 5.11
CA GLY A 304 0.42 -18.13 5.07
C GLY A 304 -0.73 -18.45 6.03
N PHE A 305 -1.44 -19.53 5.77
CA PHE A 305 -2.61 -19.92 6.54
C PHE A 305 -2.27 -20.49 7.91
N GLY A 306 -3.14 -20.22 8.88
CA GLY A 306 -3.12 -20.85 10.19
C GLY A 306 -3.66 -22.29 10.16
N PRO A 307 -3.44 -23.06 11.26
CA PRO A 307 -3.76 -24.50 11.29
C PRO A 307 -5.26 -24.82 11.19
N ALA A 308 -6.12 -23.85 11.48
CA ALA A 308 -7.57 -24.03 11.43
C ALA A 308 -8.17 -23.85 10.01
N VAL A 309 -7.40 -23.42 9.02
CA VAL A 309 -7.87 -23.33 7.64
C VAL A 309 -7.75 -24.69 6.98
N PRO A 310 -8.86 -25.33 6.53
CA PRO A 310 -8.80 -26.63 5.86
C PRO A 310 -7.97 -26.53 4.56
N LYS A 311 -7.20 -27.59 4.25
CA LYS A 311 -6.29 -27.60 3.11
C LYS A 311 -6.98 -27.35 1.76
N ASP A 312 -8.17 -27.91 1.57
CA ASP A 312 -8.98 -27.69 0.36
C ASP A 312 -9.42 -26.23 0.24
N LYS A 313 -9.76 -25.59 1.37
CA LYS A 313 -10.13 -24.17 1.41
C LYS A 313 -8.91 -23.26 1.18
N ALA A 314 -7.77 -23.60 1.77
CA ALA A 314 -6.51 -22.89 1.51
C ALA A 314 -6.14 -22.93 0.02
N ALA A 315 -6.32 -24.07 -0.65
CA ALA A 315 -6.09 -24.19 -2.09
C ALA A 315 -7.03 -23.28 -2.92
N LEU A 316 -8.32 -23.20 -2.55
CA LEU A 316 -9.27 -22.29 -3.20
C LEU A 316 -8.90 -20.82 -3.02
N ILE A 317 -8.47 -20.43 -1.81
CA ILE A 317 -8.04 -19.07 -1.51
C ILE A 317 -6.75 -18.73 -2.27
N THR A 318 -5.82 -19.67 -2.37
CA THR A 318 -4.59 -19.50 -3.16
C THR A 318 -4.90 -19.32 -4.66
N ALA A 319 -5.81 -20.12 -5.21
CA ALA A 319 -6.25 -19.95 -6.60
C ALA A 319 -6.92 -18.60 -6.85
N GLU A 320 -7.69 -18.10 -5.87
CA GLU A 320 -8.31 -16.77 -5.95
C GLU A 320 -7.27 -15.65 -5.86
N ARG A 321 -6.26 -15.81 -4.98
CA ARG A 321 -5.10 -14.90 -4.93
C ARG A 321 -4.39 -14.85 -6.30
N ASP A 322 -4.14 -15.99 -6.92
CA ASP A 322 -3.50 -16.04 -8.23
C ASP A 322 -4.35 -15.38 -9.33
N ALA A 323 -5.68 -15.42 -9.21
CA ALA A 323 -6.58 -14.70 -10.10
C ALA A 323 -6.47 -13.18 -9.90
N ILE A 324 -6.38 -12.70 -8.64
CA ILE A 324 -6.17 -11.29 -8.32
C ILE A 324 -4.79 -10.82 -8.85
N MET A 325 -3.74 -11.63 -8.66
CA MET A 325 -2.41 -11.36 -9.23
C MET A 325 -2.41 -11.28 -10.76
N LYS A 326 -3.41 -11.87 -11.43
CA LYS A 326 -3.64 -11.77 -12.87
C LYS A 326 -4.63 -10.68 -13.28
N GLY A 327 -5.02 -9.81 -12.35
CA GLY A 327 -5.87 -8.65 -12.60
C GLY A 327 -7.35 -8.82 -12.34
N LYS A 328 -7.77 -9.88 -11.64
CA LYS A 328 -9.16 -10.00 -11.18
C LYS A 328 -9.50 -8.86 -10.25
N GLN A 329 -10.58 -8.15 -10.54
CA GLN A 329 -11.07 -7.02 -9.75
C GLN A 329 -12.08 -7.50 -8.71
N ILE A 330 -11.93 -7.03 -7.46
CA ILE A 330 -12.85 -7.35 -6.36
C ILE A 330 -14.15 -6.54 -6.46
N TYR A 331 -14.04 -5.27 -6.79
CA TYR A 331 -15.16 -4.36 -6.95
C TYR A 331 -15.64 -4.27 -8.41
N ALA A 332 -15.82 -5.44 -9.05
CA ALA A 332 -16.44 -5.56 -10.36
C ALA A 332 -17.95 -5.79 -10.23
N GLY A 333 -18.73 -5.16 -11.11
CA GLY A 333 -20.19 -5.27 -11.10
C GLY A 333 -20.75 -6.54 -11.78
N PRO A 334 -22.01 -6.86 -11.51
CA PRO A 334 -22.94 -6.01 -10.77
C PRO A 334 -22.73 -6.11 -9.25
N LEU A 335 -22.74 -4.95 -8.55
CA LEU A 335 -22.60 -4.89 -7.12
C LEU A 335 -23.57 -3.86 -6.55
N ALA A 336 -24.38 -4.28 -5.57
CA ALA A 336 -25.29 -3.42 -4.85
C ALA A 336 -24.86 -3.26 -3.38
N ASP A 337 -25.24 -2.15 -2.79
CA ASP A 337 -25.10 -1.93 -1.35
C ASP A 337 -26.17 -2.71 -0.55
N ARG A 338 -26.08 -2.61 0.78
CA ARG A 338 -26.97 -3.31 1.71
C ARG A 338 -28.44 -2.88 1.60
N ASP A 339 -28.69 -1.69 1.04
CA ASP A 339 -30.03 -1.13 0.84
C ASP A 339 -30.58 -1.46 -0.57
N GLY A 340 -29.83 -2.23 -1.37
CA GLY A 340 -30.19 -2.68 -2.71
C GLY A 340 -29.92 -1.68 -3.83
N LYS A 341 -29.27 -0.54 -3.52
CA LYS A 341 -28.85 0.43 -4.55
C LYS A 341 -27.66 -0.12 -5.33
N GLU A 342 -27.76 -0.14 -6.66
CA GLU A 342 -26.62 -0.49 -7.52
C GLU A 342 -25.48 0.52 -7.32
N ARG A 343 -24.29 0.02 -7.00
CA ARG A 343 -23.06 0.81 -6.83
C ARG A 343 -22.06 0.59 -7.96
N VAL A 344 -22.09 -0.60 -8.57
CA VAL A 344 -21.25 -0.93 -9.72
C VAL A 344 -22.12 -1.69 -10.73
N ALA A 345 -22.29 -1.12 -11.91
CA ALA A 345 -23.09 -1.74 -12.98
C ALA A 345 -22.39 -2.98 -13.56
N LYS A 346 -23.18 -3.88 -14.16
CA LYS A 346 -22.63 -5.08 -14.82
C LYS A 346 -21.57 -4.72 -15.85
N GLY A 347 -20.39 -5.35 -15.72
CA GLY A 347 -19.25 -5.13 -16.61
C GLY A 347 -18.40 -3.89 -16.29
N ALA A 348 -18.78 -3.11 -15.29
CA ALA A 348 -17.97 -2.01 -14.77
C ALA A 348 -17.10 -2.45 -13.59
N VAL A 349 -16.09 -1.64 -13.27
CA VAL A 349 -15.25 -1.73 -12.08
C VAL A 349 -15.31 -0.40 -11.34
N LEU A 350 -15.34 -0.44 -10.02
CA LEU A 350 -15.37 0.77 -9.20
C LEU A 350 -14.08 1.58 -9.42
N SER A 351 -14.23 2.88 -9.66
CA SER A 351 -13.07 3.75 -9.86
C SER A 351 -12.28 3.98 -8.56
N ASP A 352 -11.00 4.31 -8.68
CA ASP A 352 -10.17 4.67 -7.52
C ASP A 352 -10.78 5.84 -6.74
N ALA A 353 -11.33 6.84 -7.44
CA ALA A 353 -11.98 7.99 -6.81
C ALA A 353 -13.21 7.58 -5.98
N ASP A 354 -13.99 6.60 -6.45
CA ASP A 354 -15.16 6.09 -5.74
C ASP A 354 -14.74 5.18 -4.57
N LEU A 355 -13.65 4.43 -4.73
CA LEU A 355 -13.06 3.66 -3.63
C LEU A 355 -12.67 4.59 -2.47
N TRP A 356 -11.89 5.65 -2.72
CA TRP A 356 -11.46 6.59 -1.69
C TRP A 356 -12.62 7.32 -0.97
N LYS A 357 -13.78 7.44 -1.64
CA LYS A 357 -14.99 8.06 -1.09
C LYS A 357 -16.02 7.07 -0.56
N MET A 358 -15.67 5.77 -0.48
CA MET A 358 -16.64 4.73 -0.12
C MET A 358 -17.27 4.98 1.25
N ASP A 359 -18.57 5.26 1.26
CA ASP A 359 -19.40 5.55 2.44
C ASP A 359 -20.57 4.55 2.60
N TRP A 360 -20.56 3.48 1.82
CA TRP A 360 -21.61 2.47 1.76
C TRP A 360 -21.07 1.07 2.05
N PHE A 361 -21.95 0.15 2.38
CA PHE A 361 -21.62 -1.23 2.71
C PHE A 361 -22.40 -2.23 1.86
N VAL A 362 -21.77 -3.36 1.55
CA VAL A 362 -22.42 -4.48 0.87
C VAL A 362 -23.41 -5.18 1.78
N LYS A 363 -24.32 -5.97 1.17
CA LYS A 363 -25.29 -6.79 1.92
C LYS A 363 -24.58 -7.65 2.97
N GLY A 364 -25.20 -7.73 4.16
CA GLY A 364 -24.68 -8.52 5.29
C GLY A 364 -23.70 -7.78 6.20
N VAL A 365 -23.25 -6.58 5.85
CA VAL A 365 -22.48 -5.73 6.76
C VAL A 365 -23.40 -4.92 7.64
N VAL A 366 -23.21 -5.02 8.94
CA VAL A 366 -23.97 -4.28 9.98
C VAL A 366 -23.01 -3.42 10.78
N THR A 367 -23.18 -2.11 10.73
CA THR A 367 -22.38 -1.17 11.51
C THR A 367 -23.19 -0.72 12.74
N GLN A 368 -22.60 -0.78 13.92
CA GLN A 368 -23.17 -0.16 15.11
C GLN A 368 -23.04 1.36 15.00
N LYS A 369 -24.14 2.06 15.32
CA LYS A 369 -24.17 3.53 15.34
C LYS A 369 -23.47 4.07 16.58
#